data_3fdbe8b2e26c3bb49c70d3c495bde06d
#
_entry.id   3fdbe8b2e26c3bb49c70d3c495bde06d
#
_cell.length_a   1.000
_cell.length_b   1.000
_cell.length_c   1.000
_cell.angle_alpha   90.00
_cell.angle_beta   90.00
_cell.angle_gamma   90.00
#
_symmetry.space_group_name_H-M   'P 1'
#
loop_
_entity.id
_entity.type
_entity.pdbx_description
1 polymer ?
#
loop_
_entity_poly.entity_id
_entity_poly.type
_entity_poly.pdbx_seq_one_letter_code
_entity_poly.pdbx_strand_id
1 'polypeptide(L)'
;MGPLYGYMTYGDYEPDIITVGKGLTSSLPLSAVLSTKDIIDIDIKANLSSTHAGNSLCCAAGLANLEFLTDESFQEDFKRRARLFEKLNKELEKEEGVETVNVRGMVSAIIVKDGDMGNYVTDKCVKEGVLTVWTKRESVKLGPPLTISESAIVESMEVIRNVIR
;
A
#
# COMPACT_ATOMS: atom_id res chain seq x y z
N MET A 1 -3.91 5.21 1.61
CA MET A 1 -4.78 4.86 2.74
C MET A 1 -5.19 6.18 3.37
N GLY A 2 -6.25 6.33 4.01
CA GLY A 2 -6.65 7.55 4.74
C GLY A 2 -6.49 7.31 6.24
N PRO A 3 -7.46 6.66 6.91
CA PRO A 3 -7.34 6.30 8.31
C PRO A 3 -6.30 5.19 8.52
N LEU A 4 -5.92 4.94 9.78
CA LEU A 4 -4.87 4.00 10.16
C LEU A 4 -5.11 2.59 9.61
N TYR A 5 -6.34 2.11 9.63
CA TYR A 5 -6.72 0.80 9.09
C TYR A 5 -7.62 0.94 7.86
N GLY A 6 -7.41 0.07 6.89
CA GLY A 6 -8.16 0.10 5.63
C GLY A 6 -9.68 -0.04 5.81
N TYR A 7 -10.14 -0.84 6.78
CA TYR A 7 -11.58 -1.01 7.04
C TYR A 7 -12.30 0.29 7.43
N MET A 8 -11.61 1.20 8.11
CA MET A 8 -12.16 2.49 8.52
C MET A 8 -12.60 3.39 7.35
N THR A 9 -12.25 3.00 6.11
CA THR A 9 -12.71 3.71 4.90
C THR A 9 -14.09 3.27 4.42
N TYR A 10 -14.70 2.25 5.05
CA TYR A 10 -15.97 1.65 4.64
C TYR A 10 -17.15 1.98 5.56
N GLY A 11 -17.08 3.07 6.31
CA GLY A 11 -18.13 3.48 7.25
C GLY A 11 -18.02 2.81 8.62
N ASP A 12 -19.15 2.50 9.22
CA ASP A 12 -19.26 2.00 10.61
C ASP A 12 -18.97 0.50 10.75
N TYR A 13 -18.22 -0.09 9.82
CA TYR A 13 -17.85 -1.50 9.89
C TYR A 13 -16.76 -1.71 10.93
N GLU A 14 -17.03 -2.53 11.94
CA GLU A 14 -16.04 -2.96 12.95
C GLU A 14 -15.73 -4.46 12.76
N PRO A 15 -14.50 -4.82 12.38
CA PRO A 15 -14.11 -6.22 12.26
C PRO A 15 -13.85 -6.84 13.63
N ASP A 16 -14.24 -8.09 13.84
CA ASP A 16 -13.95 -8.85 15.07
C ASP A 16 -12.46 -9.17 15.20
N ILE A 17 -11.76 -9.33 14.09
CA ILE A 17 -10.32 -9.66 14.05
C ILE A 17 -9.63 -8.79 12.99
N ILE A 18 -8.52 -8.15 13.38
CA ILE A 18 -7.66 -7.39 12.49
C ILE A 18 -6.28 -8.03 12.46
N THR A 19 -5.77 -8.35 11.28
CA THR A 19 -4.39 -8.79 11.09
C THR A 19 -3.55 -7.68 10.49
N VAL A 20 -2.39 -7.40 11.08
CA VAL A 20 -1.46 -6.36 10.65
C VAL A 20 -0.05 -6.94 10.48
N GLY A 21 0.71 -6.38 9.55
CA GLY A 21 2.07 -6.83 9.28
C GLY A 21 2.75 -5.91 8.25
N LYS A 22 3.81 -6.40 7.61
CA LYS A 22 4.55 -5.66 6.56
C LYS A 22 4.92 -4.24 7.00
N GLY A 23 4.19 -3.23 6.54
CA GLY A 23 4.40 -1.82 6.87
C GLY A 23 4.18 -1.44 8.35
N LEU A 24 3.84 -2.38 9.23
CA LEU A 24 3.69 -2.09 10.66
C LEU A 24 4.97 -1.52 11.29
N THR A 25 6.14 -2.00 10.86
CA THR A 25 7.45 -1.53 11.33
C THR A 25 8.26 -0.81 10.26
N SER A 26 7.77 -0.77 9.03
CA SER A 26 8.51 -0.33 7.83
C SER A 26 9.74 -1.15 7.44
N SER A 27 10.43 -1.83 8.37
CA SER A 27 11.70 -2.51 8.10
C SER A 27 11.93 -3.80 8.86
N LEU A 28 11.40 -3.95 10.08
CA LEU A 28 11.63 -5.14 10.91
C LEU A 28 10.47 -6.13 10.82
N PRO A 29 10.71 -7.44 11.00
CA PRO A 29 9.67 -8.46 10.90
C PRO A 29 8.75 -8.42 12.14
N LEU A 30 7.59 -7.80 12.00
CA LEU A 30 6.54 -7.79 13.00
C LEU A 30 5.18 -7.98 12.34
N SER A 31 4.39 -8.84 12.93
CA SER A 31 2.96 -8.97 12.64
C SER A 31 2.18 -9.08 13.93
N ALA A 32 0.92 -8.67 13.89
CA ALA A 32 0.03 -8.79 15.04
C ALA A 32 -1.38 -9.18 14.59
N VAL A 33 -2.09 -9.81 15.51
CA VAL A 33 -3.53 -10.04 15.44
C VAL A 33 -4.17 -9.25 16.57
N LEU A 34 -5.14 -8.43 16.24
CA LEU A 34 -5.88 -7.60 17.18
C LEU A 34 -7.32 -8.11 17.23
N SER A 35 -7.84 -8.31 18.43
CA SER A 35 -9.23 -8.70 18.66
C SER A 35 -9.60 -8.46 20.12
N THR A 36 -10.86 -8.79 20.47
CA THR A 36 -11.28 -8.80 21.88
C THR A 36 -10.68 -9.99 22.63
N LYS A 37 -10.59 -9.86 23.95
CA LYS A 37 -10.08 -10.93 24.82
C LYS A 37 -10.87 -12.22 24.65
N ASP A 38 -12.18 -12.12 24.52
CA ASP A 38 -13.06 -13.30 24.40
C ASP A 38 -12.85 -14.09 23.11
N ILE A 39 -12.31 -13.44 22.07
CA ILE A 39 -11.99 -14.11 20.80
C ILE A 39 -10.57 -14.69 20.81
N ILE A 40 -9.60 -14.00 21.41
CA ILE A 40 -8.19 -14.44 21.40
C ILE A 40 -7.94 -15.48 22.48
N ASP A 41 -8.58 -15.39 23.65
CA ASP A 41 -8.27 -16.14 24.86
C ASP A 41 -9.25 -17.33 25.06
N ILE A 42 -9.61 -18.00 23.95
CA ILE A 42 -10.64 -19.06 23.94
C ILE A 42 -10.17 -20.38 24.51
N ASP A 43 -8.88 -20.69 24.47
CA ASP A 43 -8.37 -21.94 25.03
C ASP A 43 -6.95 -21.74 25.58
N ILE A 44 -6.77 -22.00 26.87
CA ILE A 44 -5.45 -22.00 27.56
C ILE A 44 -4.47 -22.99 26.90
N LYS A 45 -4.96 -24.02 26.23
CA LYS A 45 -4.14 -24.99 25.51
C LYS A 45 -3.76 -24.54 24.09
N ALA A 46 -4.47 -23.58 23.53
CA ALA A 46 -4.12 -22.96 22.26
C ALA A 46 -2.92 -22.04 22.48
N ASN A 47 -1.73 -22.59 22.35
CA ASN A 47 -0.49 -21.83 22.50
C ASN A 47 -0.27 -20.93 21.28
N LEU A 48 -0.70 -19.69 21.35
CA LEU A 48 -0.49 -18.66 20.32
C LEU A 48 0.89 -18.00 20.41
N SER A 49 1.81 -18.54 21.19
CA SER A 49 3.16 -18.02 21.35
C SER A 49 4.13 -18.57 20.29
N SER A 50 5.12 -17.76 19.95
CA SER A 50 6.31 -18.18 19.21
C SER A 50 7.57 -17.66 19.89
N THR A 51 8.73 -18.26 19.61
CA THR A 51 10.01 -17.88 20.23
C THR A 51 10.32 -16.38 20.10
N HIS A 52 9.92 -15.76 19.00
CA HIS A 52 10.18 -14.35 18.71
C HIS A 52 8.97 -13.44 18.95
N ALA A 53 7.88 -13.96 19.53
CA ALA A 53 6.72 -13.14 19.87
C ALA A 53 7.10 -12.04 20.87
N GLY A 54 6.62 -10.83 20.63
CA GLY A 54 6.90 -9.68 21.50
C GLY A 54 8.37 -9.22 21.48
N ASN A 55 9.12 -9.48 20.40
CA ASN A 55 10.50 -9.00 20.29
C ASN A 55 10.54 -7.47 20.49
N SER A 56 11.28 -7.04 21.52
CA SER A 56 11.27 -5.65 21.99
C SER A 56 11.78 -4.65 20.94
N LEU A 57 12.78 -5.04 20.14
CA LEU A 57 13.29 -4.20 19.06
C LEU A 57 12.22 -3.98 17.97
N CYS A 58 11.55 -5.06 17.56
CA CYS A 58 10.48 -4.98 16.58
C CYS A 58 9.28 -4.19 17.09
N CYS A 59 8.92 -4.36 18.36
CA CYS A 59 7.84 -3.60 19.00
C CYS A 59 8.17 -2.11 19.09
N ALA A 60 9.41 -1.74 19.45
CA ALA A 60 9.85 -0.35 19.49
C ALA A 60 9.80 0.31 18.09
N ALA A 61 10.26 -0.41 17.06
CA ALA A 61 10.15 0.07 15.68
C ALA A 61 8.68 0.22 15.22
N GLY A 62 7.83 -0.73 15.60
CA GLY A 62 6.39 -0.65 15.31
C GLY A 62 5.72 0.54 15.99
N LEU A 63 6.04 0.80 17.24
CA LEU A 63 5.51 1.96 17.97
C LEU A 63 5.94 3.27 17.33
N ALA A 64 7.23 3.46 17.08
CA ALA A 64 7.75 4.66 16.41
C ALA A 64 7.12 4.89 15.03
N ASN A 65 6.91 3.81 14.26
CA ASN A 65 6.24 3.92 12.96
C ASN A 65 4.76 4.27 13.10
N LEU A 66 4.06 3.73 14.09
CA LEU A 66 2.66 4.10 14.35
C LEU A 66 2.52 5.56 14.79
N GLU A 67 3.39 6.04 15.68
CA GLU A 67 3.45 7.45 16.09
C GLU A 67 3.65 8.36 14.87
N PHE A 68 4.60 8.03 13.99
CA PHE A 68 4.82 8.76 12.75
C PHE A 68 3.60 8.75 11.82
N LEU A 69 2.98 7.58 11.61
CA LEU A 69 1.83 7.44 10.71
C LEU A 69 0.56 8.13 11.25
N THR A 70 0.45 8.33 12.56
CA THR A 70 -0.70 8.99 13.20
C THR A 70 -0.48 10.48 13.48
N ASP A 71 0.72 11.00 13.21
CA ASP A 71 1.00 12.43 13.31
C ASP A 71 0.11 13.26 12.38
N GLU A 72 -0.49 14.32 12.89
CA GLU A 72 -1.46 15.13 12.16
C GLU A 72 -0.84 15.78 10.93
N SER A 73 0.38 16.30 11.02
CA SER A 73 1.07 16.96 9.92
C SER A 73 1.39 15.95 8.81
N PHE A 74 1.84 14.75 9.18
CA PHE A 74 2.04 13.67 8.23
C PHE A 74 0.74 13.26 7.54
N GLN A 75 -0.36 13.15 8.28
CA GLN A 75 -1.67 12.77 7.73
C GLN A 75 -2.20 13.81 6.73
N GLU A 76 -2.00 15.10 6.97
CA GLU A 76 -2.38 16.15 6.04
C GLU A 76 -1.54 16.09 4.74
N ASP A 77 -0.24 15.96 4.86
CA ASP A 77 0.68 15.79 3.75
C ASP A 77 0.38 14.53 2.94
N PHE A 78 0.10 13.43 3.62
CA PHE A 78 -0.30 12.18 3.00
C PHE A 78 -1.60 12.35 2.18
N LYS A 79 -2.63 12.98 2.73
CA LYS A 79 -3.90 13.22 2.03
C LYS A 79 -3.69 14.04 0.75
N ARG A 80 -2.81 15.04 0.79
CA ARG A 80 -2.48 15.87 -0.38
C ARG A 80 -1.80 15.03 -1.47
N ARG A 81 -0.76 14.27 -1.11
CA ARG A 81 -0.04 13.36 -2.03
C ARG A 81 -0.95 12.27 -2.60
N ALA A 82 -1.80 11.68 -1.77
CA ALA A 82 -2.75 10.66 -2.20
C ALA A 82 -3.74 11.19 -3.25
N ARG A 83 -4.29 12.40 -3.05
CA ARG A 83 -5.17 13.05 -4.05
C ARG A 83 -4.46 13.29 -5.37
N LEU A 84 -3.20 13.75 -5.34
CA LEU A 84 -2.39 13.94 -6.54
C LEU A 84 -2.16 12.61 -7.26
N PHE A 85 -1.76 11.57 -6.51
CA PHE A 85 -1.52 10.24 -7.05
C PHE A 85 -2.79 9.64 -7.66
N GLU A 86 -3.93 9.73 -6.97
CA GLU A 86 -5.23 9.27 -7.49
C GLU A 86 -5.62 9.99 -8.78
N LYS A 87 -5.49 11.33 -8.80
CA LYS A 87 -5.80 12.14 -9.99
C LYS A 87 -4.96 11.69 -11.19
N LEU A 88 -3.64 11.62 -11.04
CA LEU A 88 -2.74 11.28 -12.14
C LEU A 88 -2.92 9.83 -12.61
N ASN A 89 -3.20 8.89 -11.70
CA ASN A 89 -3.55 7.52 -12.05
C ASN A 89 -4.83 7.45 -12.89
N LYS A 90 -5.89 8.19 -12.49
CA LYS A 90 -7.14 8.21 -13.26
C LYS A 90 -6.98 8.84 -14.64
N GLU A 91 -6.04 9.75 -14.81
CA GLU A 91 -5.74 10.31 -16.13
C GLU A 91 -5.17 9.27 -17.11
N LEU A 92 -4.52 8.19 -16.62
CA LEU A 92 -4.03 7.11 -17.46
C LEU A 92 -5.14 6.29 -18.13
N GLU A 93 -6.37 6.32 -17.62
CA GLU A 93 -7.52 5.65 -18.27
C GLU A 93 -7.83 6.20 -19.67
N LYS A 94 -7.23 7.35 -20.04
CA LYS A 94 -7.37 7.94 -21.37
C LYS A 94 -6.38 7.37 -22.40
N GLU A 95 -5.38 6.63 -21.95
CA GLU A 95 -4.37 6.06 -22.84
C GLU A 95 -4.89 4.75 -23.46
N GLU A 96 -4.65 4.55 -24.77
CA GLU A 96 -5.22 3.45 -25.55
C GLU A 96 -4.88 2.04 -25.00
N GLY A 97 -3.76 1.89 -24.33
CA GLY A 97 -3.32 0.63 -23.74
C GLY A 97 -3.91 0.31 -22.37
N VAL A 98 -4.72 1.18 -21.79
CA VAL A 98 -5.28 1.04 -20.44
C VAL A 98 -6.77 0.74 -20.52
N GLU A 99 -7.19 -0.37 -19.91
CA GLU A 99 -8.62 -0.70 -19.79
C GLU A 99 -9.30 0.03 -18.65
N THR A 100 -8.65 0.07 -17.48
CA THR A 100 -9.13 0.78 -16.28
C THR A 100 -8.02 0.96 -15.27
N VAL A 101 -8.21 1.86 -14.32
CA VAL A 101 -7.30 2.08 -13.21
C VAL A 101 -8.04 1.98 -11.89
N ASN A 102 -7.66 0.99 -11.08
CA ASN A 102 -8.11 0.86 -9.71
C ASN A 102 -7.13 1.57 -8.79
N VAL A 103 -7.53 2.68 -8.19
CA VAL A 103 -6.68 3.47 -7.30
C VAL A 103 -7.42 3.80 -6.00
N ARG A 104 -6.70 3.67 -4.88
CA ARG A 104 -7.19 4.09 -3.57
C ARG A 104 -6.03 4.54 -2.68
N GLY A 105 -6.02 5.82 -2.34
CA GLY A 105 -4.90 6.43 -1.62
C GLY A 105 -3.60 6.28 -2.40
N MET A 106 -2.58 5.67 -1.79
CA MET A 106 -1.26 5.47 -2.40
C MET A 106 -1.05 4.05 -2.94
N VAL A 107 -2.11 3.37 -3.34
CA VAL A 107 -2.02 2.06 -4.03
C VAL A 107 -2.87 2.11 -5.28
N SER A 108 -2.31 1.67 -6.41
CA SER A 108 -3.07 1.52 -7.65
C SER A 108 -2.72 0.24 -8.39
N ALA A 109 -3.63 -0.17 -9.26
CA ALA A 109 -3.43 -1.20 -10.26
C ALA A 109 -3.92 -0.64 -11.61
N ILE A 110 -3.00 -0.48 -12.54
CA ILE A 110 -3.30 -0.13 -13.93
C ILE A 110 -3.62 -1.43 -14.66
N ILE A 111 -4.84 -1.58 -15.12
CA ILE A 111 -5.27 -2.75 -15.89
C ILE A 111 -5.04 -2.45 -17.36
N VAL A 112 -4.19 -3.25 -17.97
CA VAL A 112 -3.85 -3.18 -19.40
C VAL A 112 -4.50 -4.36 -20.11
N LYS A 113 -4.55 -4.33 -21.44
CA LYS A 113 -5.30 -5.30 -22.26
C LYS A 113 -4.89 -6.76 -22.08
N ASP A 114 -3.65 -7.05 -21.71
CA ASP A 114 -3.14 -8.40 -21.51
C ASP A 114 -1.88 -8.44 -20.63
N GLY A 115 -1.45 -9.66 -20.28
CA GLY A 115 -0.27 -9.90 -19.44
C GLY A 115 1.06 -9.54 -20.12
N ASP A 116 1.15 -9.66 -21.45
CA ASP A 116 2.37 -9.33 -22.21
C ASP A 116 2.61 -7.82 -22.17
N MET A 117 1.56 -7.03 -22.31
CA MET A 117 1.63 -5.58 -22.12
C MET A 117 1.98 -5.22 -20.66
N GLY A 118 1.41 -5.92 -19.68
CA GLY A 118 1.75 -5.71 -18.27
C GLY A 118 3.23 -5.94 -17.96
N ASN A 119 3.79 -7.00 -18.53
CA ASN A 119 5.22 -7.31 -18.45
C ASN A 119 6.06 -6.23 -19.15
N TYR A 120 5.70 -5.87 -20.38
CA TYR A 120 6.40 -4.84 -21.17
C TYR A 120 6.45 -3.50 -20.44
N VAL A 121 5.30 -3.03 -19.93
CA VAL A 121 5.21 -1.76 -19.20
C VAL A 121 6.10 -1.78 -17.96
N THR A 122 6.07 -2.89 -17.20
CA THR A 122 6.91 -3.02 -16.00
C THR A 122 8.40 -2.98 -16.35
N ASP A 123 8.84 -3.76 -17.34
CA ASP A 123 10.25 -3.81 -17.75
C ASP A 123 10.76 -2.46 -18.25
N LYS A 124 9.95 -1.76 -19.02
CA LYS A 124 10.29 -0.42 -19.52
C LYS A 124 10.34 0.62 -18.39
N CYS A 125 9.34 0.66 -17.53
CA CYS A 125 9.33 1.57 -16.39
C CYS A 125 10.58 1.40 -15.50
N VAL A 126 10.98 0.16 -15.22
CA VAL A 126 12.19 -0.11 -14.43
C VAL A 126 13.45 0.42 -15.12
N LYS A 127 13.56 0.31 -16.44
CA LYS A 127 14.69 0.87 -17.21
C LYS A 127 14.72 2.39 -17.21
N GLU A 128 13.55 3.01 -17.14
CA GLU A 128 13.39 4.47 -16.99
C GLU A 128 13.43 4.96 -15.52
N GLY A 129 13.79 4.08 -14.58
CA GLY A 129 13.99 4.41 -13.17
C GLY A 129 12.73 4.39 -12.29
N VAL A 130 11.59 3.89 -12.81
CA VAL A 130 10.35 3.75 -12.07
C VAL A 130 10.05 2.30 -11.74
N LEU A 131 10.17 1.95 -10.45
CA LEU A 131 9.91 0.59 -9.98
C LEU A 131 8.41 0.33 -9.88
N THR A 132 7.89 -0.43 -10.81
CA THR A 132 6.53 -0.96 -10.82
C THR A 132 6.53 -2.47 -10.55
N VAL A 133 5.37 -3.05 -10.28
CA VAL A 133 5.24 -4.49 -10.00
C VAL A 133 4.25 -5.12 -10.98
N TRP A 134 4.76 -5.98 -11.87
CA TRP A 134 3.90 -6.84 -12.67
C TRP A 134 3.29 -7.95 -11.80
N THR A 135 1.99 -8.12 -11.86
CA THR A 135 1.26 -9.12 -11.05
C THR A 135 1.20 -10.50 -11.70
N LYS A 136 1.91 -10.71 -12.83
CA LYS A 136 1.83 -11.88 -13.72
C LYS A 136 0.44 -12.06 -14.36
N ARG A 137 -0.30 -10.97 -14.45
CA ARG A 137 -1.60 -10.85 -15.12
C ARG A 137 -1.60 -9.55 -15.94
N GLU A 138 -2.76 -9.11 -16.36
CA GLU A 138 -3.01 -7.86 -17.06
C GLU A 138 -2.86 -6.59 -16.20
N SER A 139 -2.27 -6.68 -15.02
CA SER A 139 -2.17 -5.52 -14.14
C SER A 139 -0.74 -5.15 -13.73
N VAL A 140 -0.47 -3.86 -13.78
CA VAL A 140 0.74 -3.21 -13.26
C VAL A 140 0.40 -2.49 -11.97
N LYS A 141 0.97 -2.94 -10.86
CA LYS A 141 0.73 -2.39 -9.52
C LYS A 141 1.72 -1.28 -9.20
N LEU A 142 1.21 -0.19 -8.64
CA LEU A 142 1.99 0.88 -8.05
C LEU A 142 1.71 0.96 -6.54
N GLY A 143 2.75 1.15 -5.76
CA GLY A 143 2.67 1.33 -4.31
C GLY A 143 3.88 2.12 -3.81
N PRO A 144 3.94 3.43 -4.09
CA PRO A 144 5.07 4.24 -3.68
C PRO A 144 5.15 4.35 -2.16
N PRO A 145 6.33 4.72 -1.61
CA PRO A 145 6.44 5.06 -0.20
C PRO A 145 5.45 6.16 0.19
N LEU A 146 4.87 6.07 1.39
CA LEU A 146 3.92 7.08 1.86
C LEU A 146 4.56 8.48 2.01
N THR A 147 5.88 8.54 2.05
CA THR A 147 6.71 9.76 2.17
C THR A 147 7.21 10.30 0.83
N ILE A 148 6.81 9.70 -0.31
CA ILE A 148 7.23 10.15 -1.64
C ILE A 148 6.89 11.63 -1.87
N SER A 149 7.76 12.38 -2.53
CA SER A 149 7.50 13.78 -2.88
C SER A 149 6.47 13.91 -4.01
N GLU A 150 5.77 15.03 -4.06
CA GLU A 150 4.82 15.32 -5.16
C GLU A 150 5.54 15.37 -6.52
N SER A 151 6.76 15.92 -6.57
CA SER A 151 7.57 15.94 -7.79
C SER A 151 7.89 14.53 -8.30
N ALA A 152 8.28 13.62 -7.40
CA ALA A 152 8.55 12.23 -7.79
C ALA A 152 7.28 11.47 -8.22
N ILE A 153 6.11 11.81 -7.64
CA ILE A 153 4.82 11.28 -8.13
C ILE A 153 4.59 11.74 -9.57
N VAL A 154 4.71 13.04 -9.85
CA VAL A 154 4.48 13.60 -11.20
C VAL A 154 5.45 12.96 -12.20
N GLU A 155 6.75 12.96 -11.90
CA GLU A 155 7.79 12.39 -12.76
C GLU A 155 7.51 10.91 -13.06
N SER A 156 7.23 10.10 -12.03
CA SER A 156 6.93 8.69 -12.20
C SER A 156 5.70 8.44 -13.08
N MET A 157 4.64 9.25 -12.91
CA MET A 157 3.42 9.11 -13.69
C MET A 157 3.62 9.55 -15.15
N GLU A 158 4.50 10.50 -15.43
CA GLU A 158 4.90 10.88 -16.79
C GLU A 158 5.66 9.76 -17.49
N VAL A 159 6.63 9.13 -16.80
CA VAL A 159 7.35 7.95 -17.31
C VAL A 159 6.36 6.82 -17.64
N ILE A 160 5.48 6.47 -16.71
CA ILE A 160 4.49 5.39 -16.93
C ILE A 160 3.60 5.71 -18.12
N ARG A 161 3.11 6.93 -18.25
CA ARG A 161 2.29 7.38 -19.39
C ARG A 161 3.03 7.22 -20.72
N ASN A 162 4.29 7.64 -20.79
CA ASN A 162 5.10 7.56 -22.00
C ASN A 162 5.41 6.11 -22.41
N VAL A 163 5.54 5.22 -21.44
CA VAL A 163 5.76 3.77 -21.70
C VAL A 163 4.49 3.08 -22.20
N ILE A 164 3.32 3.50 -21.73
CA ILE A 164 2.03 2.91 -22.13
C ILE A 164 1.63 3.32 -23.55
N ARG A 165 1.99 4.53 -23.99
CA ARG A 165 1.78 5.04 -25.36
C ARG A 165 2.61 4.30 -26.40
#